data_5b0996e6df5c7f192ea1b1a6718cd40b
#
_entry.id   5b0996e6df5c7f192ea1b1a6718cd40b
#
_cell.length_a   1.000
_cell.length_b   1.000
_cell.length_c   1.000
_cell.angle_alpha   90.00
_cell.angle_beta   90.00
_cell.angle_gamma   90.00
#
_symmetry.space_group_name_H-M   'P 1'
#
loop_
_entity.id
_entity.type
_entity.pdbx_description
1 polymer ?
#
loop_
_entity_poly.entity_id
_entity_poly.type
_entity_poly.pdbx_seq_one_letter_code
_entity_poly.pdbx_strand_id
1 'polypeptide(L)'
;MTLEASGVVAGYRRGERVLDGIDLAVEPGEIVGLAGPSGCGKSTLARVLALLMAPWAGRVSIDGTVARGVRYRAPRELRTSVGVVFQLPRMAADPRMALRDIVAEPLLATGRGRDARWEAELHQRVGLTDELLGRRPHEVSDGQLQRACLARALVLRPRYLVCDEMTAMLDASTTAALVAVVNAQATDGVGVLAVSHDEELLAVWASRVERPWVAAPATVP
;
A
#
# COMPACT_ATOMS: atom_id res chain seq x y z
N MET A 1 -10.44 12.16 9.82
CA MET A 1 -10.34 10.86 9.13
C MET A 1 -8.86 10.51 9.08
N THR A 2 -8.44 9.27 9.42
CA THR A 2 -7.00 8.93 9.56
C THR A 2 -6.85 7.42 9.51
N LEU A 3 -5.81 6.90 8.85
CA LEU A 3 -5.34 5.54 9.03
C LEU A 3 -4.27 5.56 10.13
N GLU A 4 -4.51 4.88 11.25
CA GLU A 4 -3.69 5.02 12.45
C GLU A 4 -3.28 3.67 13.03
N ALA A 5 -2.02 3.56 13.40
CA ALA A 5 -1.47 2.56 14.31
C ALA A 5 -1.19 3.22 15.65
N SER A 6 -1.67 2.65 16.76
CA SER A 6 -1.43 3.17 18.13
C SER A 6 -0.83 2.07 19.01
N GLY A 7 0.39 2.28 19.50
CA GLY A 7 1.11 1.38 20.39
C GLY A 7 1.30 -0.02 19.81
N VAL A 8 1.50 -0.14 18.51
CA VAL A 8 1.53 -1.44 17.79
C VAL A 8 2.75 -2.25 18.16
N VAL A 9 2.51 -3.46 18.67
CA VAL A 9 3.52 -4.51 18.89
C VAL A 9 3.19 -5.68 17.95
N ALA A 10 4.14 -6.10 17.13
CA ALA A 10 3.95 -7.21 16.20
C ALA A 10 5.25 -7.95 15.87
N GLY A 11 5.12 -9.17 15.36
CA GLY A 11 6.24 -10.01 14.91
C GLY A 11 5.73 -11.28 14.24
N TYR A 12 6.64 -12.09 13.73
CA TYR A 12 6.30 -13.33 13.00
C TYR A 12 6.34 -14.57 13.89
N ARG A 13 7.22 -14.57 14.90
CA ARG A 13 7.36 -15.67 15.86
C ARG A 13 7.09 -15.16 17.26
N ARG A 14 6.42 -15.98 18.08
CA ARG A 14 6.08 -15.63 19.45
C ARG A 14 7.38 -15.31 20.23
N GLY A 15 7.49 -14.09 20.77
CA GLY A 15 8.66 -13.61 21.49
C GLY A 15 9.66 -12.78 20.67
N GLU A 16 9.64 -12.84 19.34
CA GLU A 16 10.48 -12.02 18.46
C GLU A 16 9.68 -10.78 18.01
N ARG A 17 9.77 -9.69 18.74
CA ARG A 17 9.13 -8.43 18.38
C ARG A 17 9.89 -7.79 17.22
N VAL A 18 9.17 -7.47 16.14
CA VAL A 18 9.65 -6.66 15.02
C VAL A 18 9.20 -5.21 15.17
N LEU A 19 7.99 -5.02 15.67
CA LEU A 19 7.45 -3.73 16.06
C LEU A 19 7.25 -3.74 17.58
N ASP A 20 7.64 -2.65 18.25
CA ASP A 20 7.52 -2.52 19.71
C ASP A 20 6.99 -1.13 20.07
N GLY A 21 5.67 -1.02 20.26
CA GLY A 21 5.00 0.21 20.66
C GLY A 21 4.97 1.29 19.58
N ILE A 22 4.82 0.92 18.31
CA ILE A 22 4.87 1.86 17.17
C ILE A 22 3.55 2.64 17.04
N ASP A 23 3.69 3.96 16.93
CA ASP A 23 2.63 4.89 16.56
C ASP A 23 2.90 5.45 15.16
N LEU A 24 1.88 5.51 14.32
CA LEU A 24 1.92 6.13 13.00
C LEU A 24 0.51 6.54 12.58
N ALA A 25 0.39 7.70 11.96
CA ALA A 25 -0.85 8.19 11.39
C ALA A 25 -0.64 8.62 9.93
N VAL A 26 -1.64 8.40 9.08
CA VAL A 26 -1.69 8.87 7.69
C VAL A 26 -3.01 9.60 7.49
N GLU A 27 -2.93 10.90 7.18
CA GLU A 27 -4.10 11.74 6.94
C GLU A 27 -4.57 11.60 5.47
N PRO A 28 -5.84 11.87 5.16
CA PRO A 28 -6.32 11.96 3.78
C PRO A 28 -5.56 13.02 2.98
N GLY A 29 -5.14 12.66 1.77
CA GLY A 29 -4.39 13.54 0.88
C GLY A 29 -2.91 13.72 1.25
N GLU A 30 -2.45 13.10 2.31
CA GLU A 30 -1.06 13.12 2.76
C GLU A 30 -0.28 11.93 2.19
N ILE A 31 0.99 12.14 1.86
CA ILE A 31 1.95 11.08 1.55
C ILE A 31 2.96 11.00 2.70
N VAL A 32 2.85 9.96 3.51
CA VAL A 32 3.79 9.68 4.61
C VAL A 32 4.85 8.72 4.12
N GLY A 33 6.11 9.17 4.07
CA GLY A 33 7.27 8.32 3.80
C GLY A 33 7.67 7.54 5.04
N LEU A 34 7.90 6.24 4.91
CA LEU A 34 8.39 5.40 6.00
C LEU A 34 9.81 4.95 5.68
N ALA A 35 10.79 5.57 6.34
CA ALA A 35 12.21 5.31 6.16
C ALA A 35 12.79 4.50 7.33
N GLY A 36 13.92 3.84 7.09
CA GLY A 36 14.68 3.11 8.09
C GLY A 36 15.49 1.96 7.48
N PRO A 37 16.42 1.37 8.25
CA PRO A 37 17.29 0.31 7.76
C PRO A 37 16.51 -0.95 7.34
N SER A 38 17.14 -1.78 6.51
CA SER A 38 16.55 -3.08 6.13
C SER A 38 16.30 -3.92 7.38
N GLY A 39 15.13 -4.58 7.43
CA GLY A 39 14.77 -5.45 8.54
C GLY A 39 14.19 -4.75 9.78
N CYS A 40 14.14 -3.41 9.85
CA CYS A 40 13.61 -2.69 11.02
C CYS A 40 12.09 -2.81 11.22
N GLY A 41 11.36 -3.40 10.25
CA GLY A 41 9.93 -3.64 10.42
C GLY A 41 9.00 -2.82 9.50
N LYS A 42 9.51 -2.06 8.52
CA LYS A 42 8.70 -1.25 7.60
C LYS A 42 7.56 -2.04 6.95
N SER A 43 7.88 -3.12 6.26
CA SER A 43 6.87 -3.98 5.63
C SER A 43 5.96 -4.69 6.64
N THR A 44 6.43 -4.90 7.88
CA THR A 44 5.58 -5.44 8.96
C THR A 44 4.53 -4.41 9.35
N LEU A 45 4.93 -3.15 9.56
CA LEU A 45 4.01 -2.05 9.87
C LEU A 45 3.03 -1.81 8.71
N ALA A 46 3.52 -1.81 7.46
CA ALA A 46 2.68 -1.74 6.27
C ALA A 46 1.60 -2.83 6.24
N ARG A 47 1.97 -4.09 6.55
CA ARG A 47 1.01 -5.21 6.62
C ARG A 47 0.01 -5.09 7.78
N VAL A 48 0.43 -4.54 8.91
CA VAL A 48 -0.47 -4.30 10.06
C VAL A 48 -1.48 -3.20 9.70
N LEU A 49 -1.06 -2.06 9.16
CA LEU A 49 -1.93 -0.98 8.72
C LEU A 49 -2.88 -1.40 7.60
N ALA A 50 -2.42 -2.27 6.69
CA ALA A 50 -3.25 -2.85 5.63
C ALA A 50 -4.21 -3.95 6.12
N LEU A 51 -4.29 -4.21 7.41
CA LEU A 51 -5.10 -5.29 8.03
C LEU A 51 -4.76 -6.69 7.49
N LEU A 52 -3.53 -6.90 7.04
CA LEU A 52 -3.04 -8.20 6.57
C LEU A 52 -2.38 -9.01 7.70
N MET A 53 -1.91 -8.34 8.76
CA MET A 53 -1.27 -8.93 9.92
C MET A 53 -1.87 -8.36 11.20
N ALA A 54 -2.23 -9.24 12.15
CA ALA A 54 -2.73 -8.81 13.44
C ALA A 54 -1.59 -8.32 14.34
N PRO A 55 -1.73 -7.16 15.00
CA PRO A 55 -0.80 -6.80 16.07
C PRO A 55 -1.00 -7.72 17.29
N TRP A 56 0.06 -7.91 18.08
CA TRP A 56 0.01 -8.63 19.35
C TRP A 56 -0.51 -7.73 20.49
N ALA A 57 -0.21 -6.42 20.39
CA ALA A 57 -0.72 -5.38 21.26
C ALA A 57 -0.87 -4.07 20.46
N GLY A 58 -1.55 -3.10 21.05
CA GLY A 58 -1.94 -1.88 20.34
C GLY A 58 -3.16 -2.08 19.45
N ARG A 59 -3.41 -1.13 18.57
CA ARG A 59 -4.58 -1.16 17.67
C ARG A 59 -4.29 -0.47 16.34
N VAL A 60 -5.10 -0.84 15.34
CA VAL A 60 -5.22 -0.08 14.09
C VAL A 60 -6.61 0.50 14.03
N SER A 61 -6.74 1.77 13.68
CA SER A 61 -8.01 2.43 13.43
C SER A 61 -8.03 3.07 12.05
N ILE A 62 -9.21 3.07 11.43
CA ILE A 62 -9.47 3.69 10.14
C ILE A 62 -10.65 4.62 10.34
N ASP A 63 -10.42 5.93 10.19
CA ASP A 63 -11.41 6.98 10.41
C ASP A 63 -12.11 6.87 11.77
N GLY A 64 -11.31 6.63 12.82
CA GLY A 64 -11.79 6.48 14.20
C GLY A 64 -12.41 5.11 14.51
N THR A 65 -12.60 4.25 13.51
CA THR A 65 -13.13 2.90 13.74
C THR A 65 -12.00 1.91 13.97
N VAL A 66 -11.91 1.33 15.16
CA VAL A 66 -10.90 0.31 15.50
C VAL A 66 -11.16 -0.97 14.71
N ALA A 67 -10.15 -1.42 13.96
CA ALA A 67 -10.23 -2.65 13.21
C ALA A 67 -10.16 -3.87 14.17
N ARG A 68 -11.26 -4.61 14.22
CA ARG A 68 -11.35 -5.87 14.96
C ARG A 68 -11.11 -7.04 14.01
N GLY A 69 -9.94 -7.68 14.12
CA GLY A 69 -9.52 -8.76 13.24
C GLY A 69 -8.76 -8.28 12.01
N VAL A 70 -8.25 -9.23 11.24
CA VAL A 70 -7.42 -8.99 10.03
C VAL A 70 -7.86 -9.89 8.89
N ARG A 71 -7.44 -9.58 7.67
CA ARG A 71 -7.80 -10.30 6.45
C ARG A 71 -9.34 -10.45 6.34
N TYR A 72 -9.83 -11.65 6.04
CA TYR A 72 -11.28 -11.92 5.92
C TYR A 72 -12.07 -11.75 7.22
N ARG A 73 -11.40 -11.70 8.40
CA ARG A 73 -12.04 -11.45 9.70
C ARG A 73 -12.26 -9.96 9.98
N ALA A 74 -11.52 -9.07 9.30
CA ALA A 74 -11.78 -7.64 9.41
C ALA A 74 -13.08 -7.27 8.69
N PRO A 75 -13.86 -6.29 9.21
CA PRO A 75 -15.02 -5.77 8.51
C PRO A 75 -14.70 -5.39 7.08
N ARG A 76 -15.55 -5.80 6.13
CA ARG A 76 -15.33 -5.59 4.70
C ARG A 76 -15.07 -4.11 4.36
N GLU A 77 -15.83 -3.22 4.96
CA GLU A 77 -15.72 -1.77 4.74
C GLU A 77 -14.33 -1.24 5.12
N LEU A 78 -13.76 -1.71 6.23
CA LEU A 78 -12.42 -1.30 6.67
C LEU A 78 -11.33 -1.87 5.75
N ARG A 79 -11.38 -3.17 5.43
CA ARG A 79 -10.34 -3.78 4.59
C ARG A 79 -10.38 -3.33 3.13
N THR A 80 -11.54 -2.86 2.62
CA THR A 80 -11.65 -2.30 1.26
C THR A 80 -11.33 -0.81 1.21
N SER A 81 -11.17 -0.15 2.35
CA SER A 81 -10.73 1.24 2.41
C SER A 81 -9.22 1.41 2.36
N VAL A 82 -8.45 0.32 2.42
CA VAL A 82 -7.00 0.33 2.28
C VAL A 82 -6.58 -0.51 1.08
N GLY A 83 -6.01 0.14 0.06
CA GLY A 83 -5.34 -0.52 -1.07
C GLY A 83 -3.89 -0.84 -0.71
N VAL A 84 -3.33 -1.91 -1.29
CA VAL A 84 -1.94 -2.30 -1.04
C VAL A 84 -1.22 -2.61 -2.34
N VAL A 85 -0.04 -2.04 -2.51
CA VAL A 85 0.91 -2.37 -3.58
C VAL A 85 2.15 -2.98 -2.94
N PHE A 86 2.51 -4.18 -3.35
CA PHE A 86 3.65 -4.93 -2.82
C PHE A 86 4.91 -4.73 -3.66
N GLN A 87 6.05 -4.95 -3.05
CA GLN A 87 7.38 -4.87 -3.66
C GLN A 87 7.54 -5.81 -4.88
N LEU A 88 7.05 -7.05 -4.76
CA LEU A 88 7.23 -8.10 -5.78
C LEU A 88 5.90 -8.37 -6.49
N PRO A 89 5.62 -7.73 -7.64
CA PRO A 89 4.34 -7.87 -8.33
C PRO A 89 4.08 -9.31 -8.79
N ARG A 90 5.11 -10.07 -9.17
CA ARG A 90 4.96 -11.48 -9.57
C ARG A 90 4.51 -12.39 -8.43
N MET A 91 4.83 -12.07 -7.19
CA MET A 91 4.37 -12.81 -6.02
C MET A 91 2.96 -12.37 -5.57
N ALA A 92 2.52 -11.21 -6.03
CA ALA A 92 1.24 -10.63 -5.68
C ALA A 92 0.12 -10.90 -6.70
N ALA A 93 0.46 -11.47 -7.87
CA ALA A 93 -0.48 -11.74 -8.97
C ALA A 93 -0.53 -13.24 -9.28
N ASP A 94 -1.72 -13.79 -9.59
CA ASP A 94 -1.85 -15.16 -10.10
C ASP A 94 -1.28 -15.20 -11.53
N PRO A 95 -0.24 -16.02 -11.79
CA PRO A 95 0.43 -16.06 -13.10
C PRO A 95 -0.45 -16.61 -14.23
N ARG A 96 -1.60 -17.20 -13.90
CA ARG A 96 -2.55 -17.76 -14.88
C ARG A 96 -3.59 -16.75 -15.35
N MET A 97 -3.78 -15.66 -14.60
CA MET A 97 -4.79 -14.63 -14.91
C MET A 97 -4.25 -13.61 -15.92
N ALA A 98 -5.10 -13.09 -16.78
CA ALA A 98 -4.78 -11.91 -17.59
C ALA A 98 -4.74 -10.65 -16.70
N LEU A 99 -3.99 -9.62 -17.13
CA LEU A 99 -3.87 -8.39 -16.31
C LEU A 99 -5.23 -7.74 -16.05
N ARG A 100 -6.18 -7.79 -17.00
CA ARG A 100 -7.55 -7.29 -16.79
C ARG A 100 -8.26 -7.98 -15.63
N ASP A 101 -8.04 -9.28 -15.47
CA ASP A 101 -8.67 -10.09 -14.42
C ASP A 101 -7.99 -9.85 -13.07
N ILE A 102 -6.66 -9.67 -13.07
CA ILE A 102 -5.89 -9.27 -11.89
C ILE A 102 -6.38 -7.91 -11.36
N VAL A 103 -6.59 -6.93 -12.24
CA VAL A 103 -7.12 -5.61 -11.85
C VAL A 103 -8.53 -5.72 -11.30
N ALA A 104 -9.39 -6.53 -11.91
CA ALA A 104 -10.79 -6.69 -11.51
C ALA A 104 -11.00 -7.64 -10.30
N GLU A 105 -9.98 -8.40 -9.88
CA GLU A 105 -10.08 -9.39 -8.79
C GLU A 105 -10.74 -8.83 -7.51
N PRO A 106 -10.41 -7.61 -7.01
CA PRO A 106 -11.05 -7.07 -5.81
C PRO A 106 -12.54 -6.78 -5.99
N LEU A 107 -12.99 -6.41 -7.19
CA LEU A 107 -14.41 -6.22 -7.50
C LEU A 107 -15.16 -7.55 -7.38
N LEU A 108 -14.60 -8.62 -7.96
CA LEU A 108 -15.17 -9.97 -7.88
C LEU A 108 -15.19 -10.47 -6.43
N ALA A 109 -14.07 -10.36 -5.71
CA ALA A 109 -13.95 -10.80 -4.32
C ALA A 109 -14.89 -10.06 -3.36
N THR A 110 -15.29 -8.85 -3.71
CA THR A 110 -16.21 -8.03 -2.91
C THR A 110 -17.64 -8.07 -3.43
N GLY A 111 -17.93 -8.70 -4.57
CA GLY A 111 -19.25 -8.68 -5.22
C GLY A 111 -19.71 -7.26 -5.60
N ARG A 112 -18.79 -6.30 -5.73
CA ARG A 112 -19.08 -4.97 -6.26
C ARG A 112 -19.27 -5.07 -7.77
N GLY A 113 -20.26 -4.37 -8.29
CA GLY A 113 -20.45 -4.24 -9.73
C GLY A 113 -19.26 -3.55 -10.40
N ARG A 114 -19.02 -3.90 -11.65
CA ARG A 114 -18.00 -3.24 -12.48
C ARG A 114 -18.48 -1.86 -12.91
N ASP A 115 -17.61 -0.86 -12.79
CA ASP A 115 -17.80 0.48 -13.33
C ASP A 115 -16.85 0.63 -14.53
N ALA A 116 -17.37 0.32 -15.73
CA ALA A 116 -16.56 0.31 -16.96
C ALA A 116 -15.89 1.67 -17.24
N ARG A 117 -16.56 2.78 -16.88
CA ARG A 117 -15.99 4.12 -17.05
C ARG A 117 -14.79 4.34 -16.12
N TRP A 118 -14.97 3.99 -14.84
CA TRP A 118 -13.89 4.08 -13.87
C TRP A 118 -12.73 3.16 -14.20
N GLU A 119 -13.00 1.91 -14.59
CA GLU A 119 -11.97 0.97 -14.98
C GLU A 119 -11.15 1.48 -16.17
N ALA A 120 -11.82 2.01 -17.21
CA ALA A 120 -11.15 2.60 -18.38
C ALA A 120 -10.28 3.80 -18.00
N GLU A 121 -10.81 4.70 -17.16
CA GLU A 121 -10.07 5.86 -16.65
C GLU A 121 -8.84 5.41 -15.83
N LEU A 122 -9.01 4.43 -14.95
CA LEU A 122 -7.93 3.88 -14.14
C LEU A 122 -6.85 3.23 -15.00
N HIS A 123 -7.22 2.43 -16.01
CA HIS A 123 -6.29 1.82 -16.95
C HIS A 123 -5.47 2.89 -17.69
N GLN A 124 -6.11 3.96 -18.14
CA GLN A 124 -5.42 5.07 -18.79
C GLN A 124 -4.45 5.77 -17.82
N ARG A 125 -4.87 6.06 -16.58
CA ARG A 125 -4.04 6.71 -15.54
C ARG A 125 -2.77 5.92 -15.23
N VAL A 126 -2.85 4.58 -15.15
CA VAL A 126 -1.69 3.72 -14.88
C VAL A 126 -0.94 3.29 -16.14
N GLY A 127 -1.38 3.68 -17.33
CA GLY A 127 -0.75 3.36 -18.61
C GLY A 127 -0.89 1.87 -19.00
N LEU A 128 -2.04 1.26 -18.75
CA LEU A 128 -2.41 -0.07 -19.21
C LEU A 128 -3.24 0.02 -20.51
N THR A 129 -2.65 -0.41 -21.63
CA THR A 129 -3.35 -0.50 -22.91
C THR A 129 -4.20 -1.77 -22.98
N ASP A 130 -5.17 -1.81 -23.93
CA ASP A 130 -6.00 -3.01 -24.16
C ASP A 130 -5.16 -4.24 -24.50
N GLU A 131 -4.04 -4.05 -25.23
CA GLU A 131 -3.09 -5.11 -25.52
C GLU A 131 -2.47 -5.67 -24.24
N LEU A 132 -1.97 -4.81 -23.34
CA LEU A 132 -1.39 -5.24 -22.07
C LEU A 132 -2.42 -5.92 -21.17
N LEU A 133 -3.65 -5.42 -21.12
CA LEU A 133 -4.74 -6.01 -20.35
C LEU A 133 -5.07 -7.45 -20.75
N GLY A 134 -4.79 -7.83 -22.01
CA GLY A 134 -4.95 -9.22 -22.49
C GLY A 134 -3.79 -10.16 -22.11
N ARG A 135 -2.64 -9.63 -21.71
CA ARG A 135 -1.44 -10.39 -21.40
C ARG A 135 -1.45 -10.98 -19.98
N ARG A 136 -0.64 -12.01 -19.78
CA ARG A 136 -0.41 -12.63 -18.45
C ARG A 136 0.88 -12.11 -17.84
N PRO A 137 1.09 -12.29 -16.50
CA PRO A 137 2.28 -11.82 -15.80
C PRO A 137 3.61 -12.20 -16.44
N HIS A 138 3.75 -13.42 -16.99
CA HIS A 138 5.00 -13.86 -17.63
C HIS A 138 5.24 -13.24 -19.03
N GLU A 139 4.27 -12.56 -19.60
CA GLU A 139 4.34 -11.93 -20.94
C GLU A 139 4.62 -10.42 -20.87
N VAL A 140 4.81 -9.87 -19.67
CA VAL A 140 5.01 -8.44 -19.45
C VAL A 140 6.23 -8.16 -18.57
N SER A 141 6.75 -6.93 -18.66
CA SER A 141 7.83 -6.48 -17.75
C SER A 141 7.33 -6.31 -16.31
N ASP A 142 8.25 -6.28 -15.34
CA ASP A 142 7.90 -6.05 -13.95
C ASP A 142 7.25 -4.68 -13.74
N GLY A 143 7.69 -3.64 -14.45
CA GLY A 143 7.06 -2.32 -14.42
C GLY A 143 5.62 -2.33 -14.97
N GLN A 144 5.36 -3.07 -16.06
CA GLN A 144 4.00 -3.23 -16.59
C GLN A 144 3.10 -3.99 -15.62
N LEU A 145 3.63 -5.05 -15.00
CA LEU A 145 2.91 -5.82 -13.98
C LEU A 145 2.65 -4.97 -12.73
N GLN A 146 3.63 -4.14 -12.32
CA GLN A 146 3.46 -3.24 -11.17
C GLN A 146 2.36 -2.20 -11.42
N ARG A 147 2.21 -1.68 -12.65
CA ARG A 147 1.08 -0.83 -13.04
C ARG A 147 -0.26 -1.55 -12.87
N ALA A 148 -0.34 -2.82 -13.24
CA ALA A 148 -1.54 -3.63 -13.02
C ALA A 148 -1.81 -3.87 -11.53
N CYS A 149 -0.78 -4.11 -10.71
CA CYS A 149 -0.91 -4.24 -9.26
C CYS A 149 -1.36 -2.92 -8.60
N LEU A 150 -0.88 -1.76 -9.09
CA LEU A 150 -1.35 -0.46 -8.63
C LEU A 150 -2.82 -0.23 -9.03
N ALA A 151 -3.21 -0.53 -10.27
CA ALA A 151 -4.61 -0.47 -10.70
C ALA A 151 -5.51 -1.37 -9.84
N ARG A 152 -5.08 -2.61 -9.56
CA ARG A 152 -5.78 -3.53 -8.66
C ARG A 152 -5.99 -2.93 -7.26
N ALA A 153 -4.97 -2.27 -6.71
CA ALA A 153 -5.07 -1.63 -5.40
C ALA A 153 -6.07 -0.46 -5.39
N LEU A 154 -6.22 0.23 -6.52
CA LEU A 154 -7.05 1.43 -6.67
C LEU A 154 -8.49 1.15 -7.16
N VAL A 155 -8.75 -0.03 -7.74
CA VAL A 155 -10.03 -0.32 -8.42
C VAL A 155 -11.25 -0.18 -7.52
N LEU A 156 -11.11 -0.43 -6.21
CA LEU A 156 -12.17 -0.26 -5.20
C LEU A 156 -12.30 1.18 -4.69
N ARG A 157 -11.52 2.13 -5.21
CA ARG A 157 -11.44 3.52 -4.73
C ARG A 157 -11.16 3.57 -3.23
N PRO A 158 -10.01 3.04 -2.78
CA PRO A 158 -9.67 3.04 -1.36
C PRO A 158 -9.44 4.47 -0.85
N ARG A 159 -9.64 4.68 0.45
CA ARG A 159 -9.34 5.95 1.12
C ARG A 159 -7.86 6.08 1.48
N TYR A 160 -7.19 4.95 1.61
CA TYR A 160 -5.76 4.88 1.94
C TYR A 160 -5.06 3.90 1.00
N LEU A 161 -3.80 4.20 0.68
CA LEU A 161 -2.95 3.36 -0.14
C LEU A 161 -1.63 3.09 0.59
N VAL A 162 -1.28 1.82 0.74
CA VAL A 162 0.01 1.39 1.28
C VAL A 162 0.87 0.90 0.14
N CYS A 163 1.98 1.59 -0.11
CA CYS A 163 2.98 1.26 -1.13
C CYS A 163 4.21 0.65 -0.44
N ASP A 164 4.32 -0.67 -0.41
CA ASP A 164 5.46 -1.37 0.22
C ASP A 164 6.55 -1.61 -0.82
N GLU A 165 7.55 -0.71 -0.87
CA GLU A 165 8.70 -0.73 -1.80
C GLU A 165 8.30 -0.91 -3.28
N MET A 166 7.21 -0.29 -3.71
CA MET A 166 6.61 -0.52 -5.04
C MET A 166 7.50 -0.09 -6.22
N THR A 167 8.52 0.70 -5.97
CA THR A 167 9.46 1.20 -6.99
C THR A 167 10.80 0.46 -7.01
N ALA A 168 11.01 -0.47 -6.07
CA ALA A 168 12.21 -1.26 -6.02
C ALA A 168 12.38 -2.08 -7.33
N MET A 169 13.58 -2.13 -7.85
CA MET A 169 13.96 -2.85 -9.08
C MET A 169 13.33 -2.31 -10.38
N LEU A 170 12.77 -1.11 -10.37
CA LEU A 170 12.25 -0.44 -11.56
C LEU A 170 13.24 0.62 -12.07
N ASP A 171 13.19 0.88 -13.37
CA ASP A 171 13.93 1.99 -13.96
C ASP A 171 13.34 3.35 -13.55
N ALA A 172 14.14 4.41 -13.67
CA ALA A 172 13.75 5.75 -13.23
C ALA A 172 12.47 6.27 -13.93
N SER A 173 12.28 5.94 -15.21
CA SER A 173 11.10 6.40 -15.97
C SER A 173 9.82 5.72 -15.50
N THR A 174 9.86 4.43 -15.24
CA THR A 174 8.76 3.64 -14.69
C THR A 174 8.44 4.08 -13.26
N THR A 175 9.49 4.31 -12.43
CA THR A 175 9.36 4.84 -11.08
C THR A 175 8.62 6.19 -11.09
N ALA A 176 9.09 7.15 -11.91
CA ALA A 176 8.46 8.46 -12.02
C ALA A 176 6.98 8.38 -12.45
N ALA A 177 6.67 7.48 -13.40
CA ALA A 177 5.28 7.29 -13.84
C ALA A 177 4.38 6.73 -12.72
N LEU A 178 4.84 5.76 -11.93
CA LEU A 178 4.08 5.21 -10.80
C LEU A 178 3.89 6.26 -9.69
N VAL A 179 4.95 7.00 -9.35
CA VAL A 179 4.91 8.09 -8.38
C VAL A 179 3.90 9.16 -8.80
N ALA A 180 3.87 9.53 -10.09
CA ALA A 180 2.90 10.50 -10.61
C ALA A 180 1.45 10.02 -10.43
N VAL A 181 1.16 8.74 -10.66
CA VAL A 181 -0.17 8.17 -10.42
C VAL A 181 -0.54 8.25 -8.94
N VAL A 182 0.37 7.89 -8.04
CA VAL A 182 0.13 7.94 -6.58
C VAL A 182 -0.06 9.38 -6.12
N ASN A 183 0.72 10.34 -6.63
CA ASN A 183 0.55 11.76 -6.33
C ASN A 183 -0.84 12.28 -6.75
N ALA A 184 -1.32 11.86 -7.92
CA ALA A 184 -2.67 12.21 -8.36
C ALA A 184 -3.73 11.64 -7.39
N GLN A 185 -3.56 10.42 -6.88
CA GLN A 185 -4.46 9.85 -5.87
C GLN A 185 -4.42 10.64 -4.55
N ALA A 186 -3.24 11.07 -4.10
CA ALA A 186 -3.12 11.90 -2.91
C ALA A 186 -3.82 13.26 -3.11
N THR A 187 -3.65 13.88 -4.28
CA THR A 187 -4.38 15.11 -4.64
C THR A 187 -5.90 14.90 -4.64
N ASP A 188 -6.37 13.72 -5.05
CA ASP A 188 -7.78 13.31 -5.01
C ASP A 188 -8.26 12.95 -3.56
N GLY A 189 -7.39 13.12 -2.53
CA GLY A 189 -7.72 12.92 -1.12
C GLY A 189 -7.38 11.55 -0.54
N VAL A 190 -6.69 10.69 -1.28
CA VAL A 190 -6.24 9.38 -0.76
C VAL A 190 -5.02 9.59 0.15
N GLY A 191 -5.08 9.10 1.40
CA GLY A 191 -3.91 9.06 2.28
C GLY A 191 -2.94 7.96 1.86
N VAL A 192 -1.64 8.25 1.76
CA VAL A 192 -0.65 7.31 1.24
C VAL A 192 0.44 7.03 2.27
N LEU A 193 0.72 5.76 2.52
CA LEU A 193 1.94 5.30 3.19
C LEU A 193 2.93 4.79 2.14
N ALA A 194 4.02 5.52 1.93
CA ALA A 194 5.09 5.18 1.00
C ALA A 194 6.27 4.58 1.78
N VAL A 195 6.46 3.27 1.68
CA VAL A 195 7.62 2.58 2.26
C VAL A 195 8.70 2.47 1.20
N SER A 196 9.90 2.96 1.48
CA SER A 196 11.07 2.82 0.63
C SER A 196 12.36 2.76 1.46
N HIS A 197 13.38 2.11 0.90
CA HIS A 197 14.76 2.22 1.38
C HIS A 197 15.52 3.36 0.68
N ASP A 198 14.95 3.94 -0.37
CA ASP A 198 15.46 5.10 -1.09
C ASP A 198 15.00 6.38 -0.37
N GLU A 199 15.86 6.91 0.50
CA GLU A 199 15.57 8.12 1.28
C GLU A 199 15.55 9.37 0.40
N GLU A 200 16.30 9.40 -0.70
CA GLU A 200 16.30 10.53 -1.66
C GLU A 200 14.94 10.61 -2.36
N LEU A 201 14.42 9.47 -2.81
CA LEU A 201 13.07 9.39 -3.37
C LEU A 201 12.04 9.85 -2.36
N LEU A 202 12.09 9.35 -1.11
CA LEU A 202 11.12 9.76 -0.08
C LEU A 202 11.20 11.26 0.24
N ALA A 203 12.39 11.84 0.23
CA ALA A 203 12.58 13.27 0.51
C ALA A 203 11.91 14.20 -0.51
N VAL A 204 11.78 13.75 -1.77
CA VAL A 204 11.12 14.53 -2.84
C VAL A 204 9.67 14.13 -3.06
N TRP A 205 9.28 12.93 -2.61
CA TRP A 205 7.95 12.38 -2.86
C TRP A 205 6.99 12.56 -1.70
N ALA A 206 7.46 12.34 -0.45
CA ALA A 206 6.60 12.35 0.72
C ALA A 206 6.38 13.77 1.27
N SER A 207 5.19 14.03 1.81
CA SER A 207 4.88 15.27 2.55
C SER A 207 5.67 15.37 3.84
N ARG A 208 5.92 14.21 4.47
CA ARG A 208 6.81 14.02 5.63
C ARG A 208 7.39 12.62 5.66
N VAL A 209 8.52 12.44 6.32
CA VAL A 209 9.19 11.14 6.46
C VAL A 209 9.27 10.74 7.92
N GLU A 210 8.74 9.57 8.25
CA GLU A 210 8.72 8.99 9.58
C GLU A 210 9.78 7.89 9.75
N ARG A 211 10.38 7.83 10.95
CA ARG A 211 11.38 6.84 11.36
C ARG A 211 11.05 6.30 12.77
N PRO A 212 9.94 5.58 12.95
CA PRO A 212 9.43 5.23 14.27
C PRO A 212 10.32 4.24 15.06
N TRP A 213 11.38 3.73 14.45
CA TRP A 213 12.39 2.87 15.07
C TRP A 213 13.62 3.62 15.62
N VAL A 214 13.75 4.88 15.32
CA VAL A 214 14.76 5.73 15.95
C VAL A 214 14.13 6.28 17.23
N ALA A 215 14.68 5.93 18.40
CA ALA A 215 14.21 6.52 19.65
C ALA A 215 14.24 8.05 19.50
N ALA A 216 13.12 8.71 19.84
CA ALA A 216 13.11 10.16 19.87
C ALA A 216 14.30 10.65 20.71
N PRO A 217 15.07 11.65 20.24
CA PRO A 217 16.14 12.19 21.05
C PRO A 217 15.56 12.56 22.42
N ALA A 218 16.16 12.01 23.48
CA ALA A 218 15.70 12.30 24.83
C ALA A 218 15.64 13.83 24.97
N THR A 219 14.45 14.36 25.18
CA THR A 219 14.29 15.76 25.57
C THR A 219 15.08 15.92 26.86
N VAL A 220 16.26 16.53 26.78
CA VAL A 220 17.07 16.90 27.92
C VAL A 220 16.24 17.90 28.73
N PRO A 221 16.03 17.66 30.05
CA PRO A 221 15.23 18.51 30.90
C PRO A 221 15.82 19.91 31.05
#